data_a75f6a30680d056c6ef7b40f04e656e9
#
_entry.id   a75f6a30680d056c6ef7b40f04e656e9
#
_cell.length_a   1.000
_cell.length_b   1.000
_cell.length_c   1.000
_cell.angle_alpha   90.00
_cell.angle_beta   90.00
_cell.angle_gamma   90.00
#
_symmetry.space_group_name_H-M   'P 1'
#
loop_
_entity.id
_entity.type
_entity.pdbx_description
1 polymer ?
#
loop_
_entity_poly.entity_id
_entity_poly.type
_entity_poly.pdbx_seq_one_letter_code
_entity_poly.pdbx_strand_id
1 'polypeptide(L)'
;MTAASGTIPAGASVGLENFGWHYPGRQYPSLAGVDAQIGAGERVLLLGPSGAGKSTLLQALAGVEQDPDGQSRSGGLTVDGADPRDVRGAVGFMHQDPETQVVLSRIGDDVAFGLENLAVPREQIWPRVHEALDRVGLHFPLEHSTTALSGGQKQRLALAGVMAMRPRLLLLDEPTASVDHEGAVELCRAVSRAVREDGTTLVVVEHRVALWEPVVERVIVLDDHGSVAFDGPTRETLHDARELLQAQGTWVPDWVPTTRPPAHRGAAQAGAVAAGPAREGERPRGADTARSGQD
;
A
#
# COMPACT_ATOMS: atom_id res chain seq x y z
N MET A 1 -43.06 -12.03 7.14
CA MET A 1 -41.66 -11.63 7.35
C MET A 1 -40.99 -11.74 5.99
N THR A 2 -40.94 -10.64 5.27
CA THR A 2 -40.30 -10.52 3.95
C THR A 2 -38.81 -10.31 4.19
N ALA A 3 -38.00 -11.29 3.76
CA ALA A 3 -36.55 -11.13 3.73
C ALA A 3 -36.22 -9.93 2.84
N ALA A 4 -35.62 -8.90 3.41
CA ALA A 4 -35.06 -7.81 2.65
C ALA A 4 -33.96 -8.42 1.75
N SER A 5 -34.24 -8.46 0.46
CA SER A 5 -33.26 -8.69 -0.59
C SER A 5 -32.22 -7.58 -0.43
N GLY A 6 -31.11 -7.89 0.25
CA GLY A 6 -29.97 -6.97 0.36
C GLY A 6 -29.41 -6.80 -1.05
N THR A 7 -29.72 -5.69 -1.68
CA THR A 7 -29.06 -5.25 -2.90
C THR A 7 -27.58 -5.14 -2.58
N ILE A 8 -26.71 -5.88 -3.27
CA ILE A 8 -25.26 -5.74 -3.20
C ILE A 8 -24.96 -4.26 -3.44
N PRO A 9 -24.25 -3.56 -2.55
CA PRO A 9 -23.94 -2.17 -2.78
C PRO A 9 -23.09 -2.09 -4.06
N ALA A 10 -23.62 -1.44 -5.09
CA ALA A 10 -22.86 -1.15 -6.30
C ALA A 10 -21.58 -0.43 -5.90
N GLY A 11 -20.47 -0.69 -6.57
CA GLY A 11 -19.23 0.04 -6.36
C GLY A 11 -19.43 1.54 -6.47
N ALA A 12 -18.53 2.34 -5.95
CA ALA A 12 -18.55 3.80 -6.08
C ALA A 12 -17.80 4.22 -7.35
N SER A 13 -18.31 5.25 -8.04
CA SER A 13 -17.57 5.92 -9.11
C SER A 13 -16.57 6.93 -8.55
N VAL A 14 -15.46 7.16 -9.27
CA VAL A 14 -14.45 8.18 -8.94
C VAL A 14 -14.31 9.14 -10.11
N GLY A 15 -14.34 10.44 -9.83
CA GLY A 15 -14.09 11.50 -10.81
C GLY A 15 -12.91 12.37 -10.38
N LEU A 16 -11.96 12.55 -11.29
CA LEU A 16 -10.81 13.45 -11.16
C LEU A 16 -10.83 14.40 -12.35
N GLU A 17 -10.88 15.71 -12.08
CA GLU A 17 -10.93 16.76 -13.10
C GLU A 17 -9.84 17.80 -12.83
N ASN A 18 -8.76 17.74 -13.59
CA ASN A 18 -7.59 18.59 -13.41
C ASN A 18 -7.12 18.64 -11.94
N PHE A 19 -7.19 17.46 -11.27
CA PHE A 19 -6.92 17.35 -9.85
C PHE A 19 -5.43 17.54 -9.57
N GLY A 20 -5.11 18.38 -8.59
CA GLY A 20 -3.76 18.60 -8.11
C GLY A 20 -3.70 18.66 -6.60
N TRP A 21 -2.53 18.31 -6.08
CA TRP A 21 -2.23 18.37 -4.64
C TRP A 21 -0.83 18.92 -4.39
N HIS A 22 -0.73 19.99 -3.60
CA HIS A 22 0.51 20.62 -3.25
C HIS A 22 0.66 20.75 -1.74
N TYR A 23 1.62 20.02 -1.17
CA TYR A 23 1.89 20.11 0.27
C TYR A 23 2.59 21.45 0.61
N PRO A 24 2.18 22.12 1.70
CA PRO A 24 2.82 23.35 2.15
C PRO A 24 4.33 23.15 2.36
N GLY A 25 5.12 24.10 1.85
CA GLY A 25 6.57 24.07 1.97
C GLY A 25 7.32 23.18 0.96
N ARG A 26 6.64 22.45 0.08
CA ARG A 26 7.27 21.76 -1.04
C ARG A 26 7.39 22.70 -2.25
N GLN A 27 8.45 22.52 -3.03
CA GLN A 27 8.69 23.36 -4.24
C GLN A 27 7.76 22.98 -5.40
N TYR A 28 7.42 21.68 -5.51
CA TYR A 28 6.59 21.13 -6.58
C TYR A 28 5.36 20.42 -6.01
N PRO A 29 4.25 20.44 -6.75
CA PRO A 29 3.06 19.67 -6.35
C PRO A 29 3.37 18.17 -6.38
N SER A 30 2.67 17.42 -5.52
CA SER A 30 2.73 15.96 -5.52
C SER A 30 1.84 15.34 -6.59
N LEU A 31 0.79 16.07 -7.00
CA LEU A 31 -0.09 15.72 -8.11
C LEU A 31 -0.37 16.98 -8.91
N ALA A 32 -0.37 16.87 -10.24
CA ALA A 32 -0.53 18.01 -11.14
C ALA A 32 -1.44 17.65 -12.33
N GLY A 33 -2.67 18.16 -12.31
CA GLY A 33 -3.60 18.03 -13.42
C GLY A 33 -3.99 16.59 -13.74
N VAL A 34 -4.34 15.82 -12.70
CA VAL A 34 -4.79 14.43 -12.87
C VAL A 34 -6.23 14.43 -13.38
N ASP A 35 -6.44 13.87 -14.57
CA ASP A 35 -7.75 13.62 -15.15
C ASP A 35 -7.98 12.11 -15.25
N ALA A 36 -9.01 11.61 -14.58
CA ALA A 36 -9.43 10.22 -14.68
C ALA A 36 -10.88 10.03 -14.24
N GLN A 37 -11.57 9.07 -14.87
CA GLN A 37 -12.89 8.63 -14.46
C GLN A 37 -12.85 7.12 -14.22
N ILE A 38 -13.16 6.67 -12.98
CA ILE A 38 -13.22 5.25 -12.65
C ILE A 38 -14.68 4.88 -12.45
N GLY A 39 -15.14 3.89 -13.22
CA GLY A 39 -16.51 3.39 -13.15
C GLY A 39 -16.79 2.59 -11.88
N ALA A 40 -18.06 2.55 -11.47
CA ALA A 40 -18.49 1.73 -10.34
C ALA A 40 -18.20 0.23 -10.61
N GLY A 41 -17.51 -0.43 -9.68
CA GLY A 41 -17.08 -1.83 -9.79
C GLY A 41 -15.82 -2.05 -10.63
N GLU A 42 -15.22 -1.00 -11.18
CA GLU A 42 -13.97 -1.09 -11.94
C GLU A 42 -12.77 -1.39 -11.00
N ARG A 43 -11.82 -2.17 -11.49
CA ARG A 43 -10.62 -2.56 -10.74
C ARG A 43 -9.38 -2.01 -11.41
N VAL A 44 -8.75 -1.04 -10.75
CA VAL A 44 -7.66 -0.22 -11.31
C VAL A 44 -6.35 -0.49 -10.55
N LEU A 45 -5.27 -0.69 -11.28
CA LEU A 45 -3.91 -0.68 -10.75
C LEU A 45 -3.27 0.68 -11.04
N LEU A 46 -2.85 1.36 -9.98
CA LEU A 46 -2.17 2.65 -10.07
C LEU A 46 -0.65 2.44 -9.97
N LEU A 47 0.07 2.76 -11.02
CA LEU A 47 1.52 2.63 -11.13
C LEU A 47 2.20 4.00 -11.25
N GLY A 48 3.52 4.02 -11.12
CA GLY A 48 4.36 5.20 -11.26
C GLY A 48 5.58 5.14 -10.34
N PRO A 49 6.56 6.04 -10.49
CA PRO A 49 7.78 6.06 -9.68
C PRO A 49 7.48 6.35 -8.21
N SER A 50 8.45 6.04 -7.35
CA SER A 50 8.40 6.49 -5.96
C SER A 50 8.36 8.01 -5.91
N GLY A 51 7.42 8.56 -5.14
CA GLY A 51 7.23 10.01 -5.06
C GLY A 51 6.30 10.61 -6.13
N ALA A 52 5.74 9.84 -7.07
CA ALA A 52 4.78 10.31 -8.08
C ALA A 52 3.40 10.72 -7.53
N GLY A 53 3.19 10.70 -6.22
CA GLY A 53 1.92 11.10 -5.63
C GLY A 53 0.86 10.01 -5.53
N LYS A 54 1.18 8.72 -5.79
CA LYS A 54 0.22 7.61 -5.71
C LYS A 54 -0.49 7.52 -4.36
N SER A 55 0.27 7.48 -3.27
CA SER A 55 -0.29 7.46 -1.90
C SER A 55 -1.07 8.75 -1.58
N THR A 56 -0.59 9.91 -2.07
CA THR A 56 -1.32 11.18 -1.95
C THR A 56 -2.68 11.11 -2.65
N LEU A 57 -2.74 10.49 -3.85
CA LEU A 57 -4.00 10.31 -4.55
C LEU A 57 -4.94 9.38 -3.78
N LEU A 58 -4.45 8.25 -3.25
CA LEU A 58 -5.27 7.35 -2.43
C LEU A 58 -5.78 8.05 -1.16
N GLN A 59 -4.93 8.82 -0.47
CA GLN A 59 -5.31 9.57 0.72
C GLN A 59 -6.35 10.65 0.42
N ALA A 60 -6.21 11.35 -0.69
CA ALA A 60 -7.19 12.32 -1.16
C ALA A 60 -8.54 11.67 -1.47
N LEU A 61 -8.54 10.50 -2.16
CA LEU A 61 -9.73 9.69 -2.42
C LEU A 61 -10.38 9.14 -1.14
N ALA A 62 -9.57 8.86 -0.12
CA ALA A 62 -10.06 8.44 1.19
C ALA A 62 -10.62 9.61 2.03
N GLY A 63 -10.38 10.85 1.62
CA GLY A 63 -10.78 12.04 2.37
C GLY A 63 -10.02 12.24 3.68
N VAL A 64 -8.82 11.64 3.82
CA VAL A 64 -8.00 11.70 5.05
C VAL A 64 -6.86 12.71 4.98
N GLU A 65 -6.61 13.28 3.80
CA GLU A 65 -5.60 14.33 3.64
C GLU A 65 -5.98 15.59 4.41
N GLN A 66 -4.98 16.16 5.10
CA GLN A 66 -5.17 17.38 5.86
C GLN A 66 -4.90 18.60 4.98
N ASP A 67 -5.91 19.40 4.76
CA ASP A 67 -5.85 20.67 4.05
C ASP A 67 -6.49 21.78 4.91
N PRO A 68 -5.85 22.14 6.04
CA PRO A 68 -6.45 23.07 7.03
C PRO A 68 -6.74 24.45 6.45
N ASP A 69 -5.95 24.87 5.45
CA ASP A 69 -6.09 26.20 4.85
C ASP A 69 -6.83 26.18 3.50
N GLY A 70 -7.24 24.99 3.02
CA GLY A 70 -7.92 24.82 1.72
C GLY A 70 -7.06 25.21 0.51
N GLN A 71 -5.73 25.21 0.66
CA GLN A 71 -4.79 25.67 -0.36
C GLN A 71 -3.99 24.55 -1.00
N SER A 72 -4.05 23.34 -0.43
CA SER A 72 -3.30 22.19 -0.92
C SER A 72 -3.92 21.55 -2.15
N ARG A 73 -5.25 21.65 -2.29
CA ARG A 73 -6.04 21.01 -3.34
C ARG A 73 -6.38 21.99 -4.47
N SER A 74 -6.29 21.52 -5.71
CA SER A 74 -6.78 22.18 -6.92
C SER A 74 -7.61 21.21 -7.77
N GLY A 75 -8.47 21.73 -8.62
CA GLY A 75 -9.35 20.92 -9.48
C GLY A 75 -10.44 20.19 -8.71
N GLY A 76 -11.05 19.20 -9.38
CA GLY A 76 -12.16 18.39 -8.89
C GLY A 76 -11.73 17.00 -8.48
N LEU A 77 -12.27 16.51 -7.35
CA LEU A 77 -12.14 15.10 -6.92
C LEU A 77 -13.46 14.69 -6.27
N THR A 78 -14.07 13.64 -6.78
CA THR A 78 -15.36 13.15 -6.29
C THR A 78 -15.39 11.63 -6.17
N VAL A 79 -16.17 11.15 -5.19
CA VAL A 79 -16.59 9.76 -5.05
C VAL A 79 -18.13 9.75 -5.08
N ASP A 80 -18.71 9.06 -6.06
CA ASP A 80 -20.16 9.13 -6.35
C ASP A 80 -20.70 10.56 -6.53
N GLY A 81 -19.90 11.45 -7.12
CA GLY A 81 -20.26 12.85 -7.35
C GLY A 81 -20.19 13.75 -6.11
N ALA A 82 -19.79 13.23 -4.95
CA ALA A 82 -19.61 13.99 -3.70
C ALA A 82 -18.13 14.13 -3.32
N ASP A 83 -17.80 15.09 -2.46
CA ASP A 83 -16.46 15.20 -1.90
C ASP A 83 -16.18 13.94 -1.04
N PRO A 84 -15.00 13.30 -1.15
CA PRO A 84 -14.67 12.11 -0.35
C PRO A 84 -14.83 12.29 1.16
N ARG A 85 -14.64 13.51 1.66
CA ARG A 85 -14.80 13.83 3.10
C ARG A 85 -16.25 13.74 3.59
N ASP A 86 -17.22 13.83 2.68
CA ASP A 86 -18.64 13.80 2.99
C ASP A 86 -19.25 12.38 2.88
N VAL A 87 -18.53 11.42 2.27
CA VAL A 87 -19.01 10.05 2.03
C VAL A 87 -18.38 9.04 2.99
N ARG A 88 -18.41 9.32 4.28
CA ARG A 88 -17.83 8.46 5.31
C ARG A 88 -18.40 7.04 5.26
N GLY A 89 -17.49 6.05 5.33
CA GLY A 89 -17.84 4.63 5.27
C GLY A 89 -18.08 4.08 3.85
N ALA A 90 -18.19 4.93 2.83
CA ALA A 90 -18.22 4.48 1.44
C ALA A 90 -16.82 4.08 0.93
N VAL A 91 -15.76 4.65 1.52
CA VAL A 91 -14.38 4.40 1.14
C VAL A 91 -13.67 3.63 2.25
N GLY A 92 -13.10 2.49 1.89
CA GLY A 92 -12.18 1.73 2.75
C GLY A 92 -10.75 1.96 2.28
N PHE A 93 -9.86 2.32 3.19
CA PHE A 93 -8.48 2.63 2.87
C PHE A 93 -7.50 1.81 3.73
N MET A 94 -6.61 1.10 3.06
CA MET A 94 -5.52 0.36 3.67
C MET A 94 -4.20 1.04 3.32
N HIS A 95 -3.47 1.47 4.35
CA HIS A 95 -2.15 2.09 4.24
C HIS A 95 -1.04 1.06 3.99
N GLN A 96 0.10 1.54 3.50
CA GLN A 96 1.30 0.76 3.27
C GLN A 96 1.85 0.11 4.55
N ASP A 97 1.82 0.82 5.68
CA ASP A 97 2.30 0.31 6.98
C ASP A 97 1.15 -0.27 7.81
N PRO A 98 1.05 -1.62 7.92
CA PRO A 98 0.00 -2.26 8.69
C PRO A 98 0.12 -2.03 10.20
N GLU A 99 1.31 -1.70 10.72
CA GLU A 99 1.49 -1.45 12.15
C GLU A 99 0.81 -0.17 12.60
N THR A 100 0.69 0.82 11.72
CA THR A 100 -0.01 2.07 12.03
C THR A 100 -1.53 1.93 11.98
N GLN A 101 -2.04 0.85 11.40
CA GLN A 101 -3.48 0.60 11.26
C GLN A 101 -4.06 -0.27 12.39
N VAL A 102 -3.22 -1.05 13.08
CA VAL A 102 -3.66 -1.83 14.24
C VAL A 102 -3.80 -0.91 15.44
N VAL A 103 -5.03 -0.68 15.87
CA VAL A 103 -5.38 0.30 16.92
C VAL A 103 -5.63 -0.38 18.26
N LEU A 104 -6.25 -1.56 18.25
CA LEU A 104 -6.68 -2.26 19.45
C LEU A 104 -5.85 -3.52 19.72
N SER A 105 -5.84 -3.95 20.99
CA SER A 105 -4.99 -5.05 21.45
C SER A 105 -5.51 -6.44 21.12
N ARG A 106 -6.76 -6.57 20.68
CA ARG A 106 -7.41 -7.84 20.34
C ARG A 106 -7.90 -7.83 18.90
N ILE A 107 -7.74 -8.94 18.19
CA ILE A 107 -8.11 -9.08 16.79
C ILE A 107 -9.59 -8.73 16.55
N GLY A 108 -10.50 -9.28 17.37
CA GLY A 108 -11.92 -9.05 17.20
C GLY A 108 -12.31 -7.58 17.41
N ASP A 109 -11.76 -6.97 18.45
CA ASP A 109 -12.04 -5.57 18.78
C ASP A 109 -11.49 -4.64 17.70
N ASP A 110 -10.30 -4.94 17.17
CA ASP A 110 -9.64 -4.15 16.13
C ASP A 110 -10.45 -4.13 14.82
N VAL A 111 -10.95 -5.27 14.38
CA VAL A 111 -11.84 -5.35 13.20
C VAL A 111 -13.20 -4.70 13.48
N ALA A 112 -13.73 -4.81 14.70
CA ALA A 112 -15.01 -4.21 15.09
C ALA A 112 -14.94 -2.68 15.16
N PHE A 113 -13.76 -2.10 15.41
CA PHE A 113 -13.56 -0.66 15.63
C PHE A 113 -14.12 0.22 14.50
N GLY A 114 -13.87 -0.15 13.23
CA GLY A 114 -14.42 0.56 12.08
C GLY A 114 -15.95 0.49 12.01
N LEU A 115 -16.53 -0.66 12.35
CA LEU A 115 -17.97 -0.88 12.37
C LEU A 115 -18.67 -0.06 13.46
N GLU A 116 -18.06 0.03 14.64
CA GLU A 116 -18.56 0.84 15.76
C GLU A 116 -18.55 2.34 15.40
N ASN A 117 -17.46 2.82 14.78
CA ASN A 117 -17.35 4.21 14.31
C ASN A 117 -18.39 4.56 13.23
N LEU A 118 -18.82 3.57 12.45
CA LEU A 118 -19.90 3.72 11.47
C LEU A 118 -21.30 3.50 12.06
N ALA A 119 -21.40 3.33 13.38
CA ALA A 119 -22.65 3.04 14.09
C ALA A 119 -23.43 1.86 13.51
N VAL A 120 -22.71 0.81 13.06
CA VAL A 120 -23.34 -0.44 12.60
C VAL A 120 -24.09 -1.08 13.77
N PRO A 121 -25.34 -1.55 13.57
CA PRO A 121 -26.11 -2.23 14.61
C PRO A 121 -25.33 -3.38 15.26
N ARG A 122 -25.34 -3.44 16.60
CA ARG A 122 -24.53 -4.39 17.39
C ARG A 122 -24.71 -5.85 16.96
N GLU A 123 -25.91 -6.24 16.58
CA GLU A 123 -26.23 -7.57 16.09
C GLU A 123 -25.56 -7.93 14.76
N GLN A 124 -25.09 -6.93 14.00
CA GLN A 124 -24.38 -7.13 12.73
C GLN A 124 -22.86 -7.09 12.88
N ILE A 125 -22.31 -6.49 13.96
CA ILE A 125 -20.86 -6.31 14.12
C ILE A 125 -20.14 -7.64 14.10
N TRP A 126 -20.44 -8.53 15.04
CA TRP A 126 -19.72 -9.79 15.18
C TRP A 126 -19.85 -10.73 13.96
N PRO A 127 -21.03 -10.88 13.34
CA PRO A 127 -21.13 -11.59 12.07
C PRO A 127 -20.20 -11.04 10.99
N ARG A 128 -20.10 -9.72 10.84
CA ARG A 128 -19.21 -9.09 9.86
C ARG A 128 -17.74 -9.27 10.22
N VAL A 129 -17.38 -9.20 11.52
CA VAL A 129 -16.02 -9.46 12.00
C VAL A 129 -15.57 -10.86 11.62
N HIS A 130 -16.38 -11.88 11.92
CA HIS A 130 -16.07 -13.27 11.57
C HIS A 130 -15.94 -13.47 10.07
N GLU A 131 -16.88 -12.95 9.29
CA GLU A 131 -16.86 -13.03 7.83
C GLU A 131 -15.58 -12.38 7.25
N ALA A 132 -15.19 -11.20 7.75
CA ALA A 132 -14.01 -10.50 7.26
C ALA A 132 -12.72 -11.25 7.61
N LEU A 133 -12.58 -11.78 8.82
CA LEU A 133 -11.44 -12.59 9.24
C LEU A 133 -11.32 -13.88 8.41
N ASP A 134 -12.43 -14.55 8.16
CA ASP A 134 -12.47 -15.77 7.32
C ASP A 134 -12.07 -15.45 5.86
N ARG A 135 -12.55 -14.34 5.30
CA ARG A 135 -12.22 -13.91 3.93
C ARG A 135 -10.72 -13.69 3.73
N VAL A 136 -10.01 -13.18 4.73
CA VAL A 136 -8.55 -12.94 4.67
C VAL A 136 -7.72 -14.12 5.18
N GLY A 137 -8.36 -15.23 5.61
CA GLY A 137 -7.68 -16.42 6.12
C GLY A 137 -6.97 -16.19 7.46
N LEU A 138 -7.53 -15.37 8.33
CA LEU A 138 -6.98 -15.10 9.68
C LEU A 138 -7.80 -15.83 10.74
N HIS A 139 -7.45 -17.10 11.00
CA HIS A 139 -8.20 -18.00 11.87
C HIS A 139 -7.62 -18.06 13.29
N PHE A 140 -7.83 -17.00 14.06
CA PHE A 140 -7.47 -16.91 15.47
C PHE A 140 -8.71 -16.64 16.33
N PRO A 141 -8.68 -16.96 17.64
CA PRO A 141 -9.71 -16.50 18.58
C PRO A 141 -9.79 -14.96 18.56
N LEU A 142 -10.98 -14.39 18.70
CA LEU A 142 -11.19 -12.93 18.67
C LEU A 142 -10.38 -12.20 19.75
N GLU A 143 -10.11 -12.87 20.87
CA GLU A 143 -9.34 -12.38 22.00
C GLU A 143 -7.81 -12.43 21.78
N HIS A 144 -7.37 -13.02 20.66
CA HIS A 144 -5.93 -13.13 20.37
C HIS A 144 -5.28 -11.74 20.26
N SER A 145 -4.09 -11.63 20.86
CA SER A 145 -3.39 -10.34 20.91
C SER A 145 -2.87 -9.94 19.52
N THR A 146 -3.16 -8.70 19.11
CA THR A 146 -2.64 -8.12 17.87
C THR A 146 -1.12 -7.96 17.88
N THR A 147 -0.51 -7.81 19.06
CA THR A 147 0.95 -7.71 19.21
C THR A 147 1.67 -9.04 18.97
N ALA A 148 0.97 -10.17 19.04
CA ALA A 148 1.51 -11.50 18.77
C ALA A 148 1.47 -11.87 17.27
N LEU A 149 0.88 -11.03 16.42
CA LEU A 149 0.79 -11.27 14.99
C LEU A 149 2.10 -10.92 14.27
N SER A 150 2.45 -11.73 13.26
CA SER A 150 3.50 -11.39 12.30
C SER A 150 3.08 -10.21 11.41
N GLY A 151 4.04 -9.57 10.71
CA GLY A 151 3.76 -8.46 9.78
C GLY A 151 2.70 -8.81 8.73
N GLY A 152 2.80 -9.99 8.10
CA GLY A 152 1.80 -10.46 7.13
C GLY A 152 0.43 -10.75 7.75
N GLN A 153 0.37 -11.20 9.00
CA GLN A 153 -0.88 -11.37 9.73
C GLN A 153 -1.52 -10.04 10.11
N LYS A 154 -0.71 -9.04 10.51
CA LYS A 154 -1.19 -7.67 10.73
C LYS A 154 -1.75 -7.05 9.45
N GLN A 155 -1.12 -7.33 8.30
CA GLN A 155 -1.60 -6.87 7.00
C GLN A 155 -2.97 -7.47 6.65
N ARG A 156 -3.16 -8.77 6.92
CA ARG A 156 -4.47 -9.43 6.77
C ARG A 156 -5.50 -8.87 7.77
N LEU A 157 -5.08 -8.57 9.00
CA LEU A 157 -5.96 -7.95 10.00
C LEU A 157 -6.44 -6.58 9.54
N ALA A 158 -5.53 -5.71 9.08
CA ALA A 158 -5.86 -4.40 8.54
C ALA A 158 -6.84 -4.51 7.36
N LEU A 159 -6.59 -5.43 6.43
CA LEU A 159 -7.50 -5.69 5.32
C LEU A 159 -8.88 -6.18 5.82
N ALA A 160 -8.93 -7.07 6.81
CA ALA A 160 -10.19 -7.53 7.40
C ALA A 160 -10.99 -6.36 8.01
N GLY A 161 -10.32 -5.45 8.74
CA GLY A 161 -10.95 -4.26 9.31
C GLY A 161 -11.58 -3.37 8.25
N VAL A 162 -10.87 -3.15 7.14
CA VAL A 162 -11.41 -2.37 6.01
C VAL A 162 -12.57 -3.10 5.32
N MET A 163 -12.43 -4.40 5.06
CA MET A 163 -13.47 -5.18 4.37
C MET A 163 -14.74 -5.36 5.21
N ALA A 164 -14.62 -5.46 6.55
CA ALA A 164 -15.77 -5.57 7.46
C ALA A 164 -16.74 -4.39 7.31
N MET A 165 -16.23 -3.20 7.00
CA MET A 165 -17.04 -2.00 6.75
C MET A 165 -17.89 -2.11 5.47
N ARG A 166 -17.59 -3.03 4.57
CA ARG A 166 -18.23 -3.21 3.25
C ARG A 166 -18.20 -1.93 2.43
N PRO A 167 -16.99 -1.39 2.16
CA PRO A 167 -16.85 -0.16 1.41
C PRO A 167 -17.32 -0.35 -0.04
N ARG A 168 -17.76 0.75 -0.67
CA ARG A 168 -18.11 0.80 -2.10
C ARG A 168 -16.87 1.10 -2.97
N LEU A 169 -15.84 1.76 -2.39
CA LEU A 169 -14.53 1.98 -2.96
C LEU A 169 -13.47 1.44 -2.01
N LEU A 170 -12.67 0.49 -2.47
CA LEU A 170 -11.55 -0.09 -1.75
C LEU A 170 -10.24 0.47 -2.30
N LEU A 171 -9.48 1.15 -1.44
CA LEU A 171 -8.18 1.72 -1.74
C LEU A 171 -7.10 0.94 -1.00
N LEU A 172 -6.12 0.41 -1.73
CA LEU A 172 -5.03 -0.38 -1.16
C LEU A 172 -3.69 0.24 -1.55
N ASP A 173 -2.90 0.64 -0.56
CA ASP A 173 -1.54 1.18 -0.75
C ASP A 173 -0.51 0.11 -0.38
N GLU A 174 0.09 -0.50 -1.39
CA GLU A 174 1.09 -1.58 -1.29
C GLU A 174 0.70 -2.73 -0.34
N PRO A 175 -0.49 -3.34 -0.51
CA PRO A 175 -1.04 -4.31 0.43
C PRO A 175 -0.20 -5.58 0.56
N THR A 176 0.79 -5.83 -0.31
CA THR A 176 1.64 -7.02 -0.24
C THR A 176 3.09 -6.73 0.16
N ALA A 177 3.44 -5.48 0.54
CA ALA A 177 4.83 -5.08 0.80
C ALA A 177 5.50 -5.89 1.93
N SER A 178 4.76 -6.19 3.01
CA SER A 178 5.28 -6.87 4.21
C SER A 178 4.95 -8.37 4.25
N VAL A 179 4.51 -8.94 3.12
CA VAL A 179 4.04 -10.32 3.02
C VAL A 179 4.99 -11.16 2.14
N ASP A 180 5.26 -12.40 2.53
CA ASP A 180 5.99 -13.32 1.67
C ASP A 180 5.21 -13.64 0.38
N HIS A 181 5.81 -14.38 -0.53
CA HIS A 181 5.19 -14.61 -1.85
C HIS A 181 3.87 -15.39 -1.74
N GLU A 182 3.82 -16.43 -0.91
CA GLU A 182 2.64 -17.26 -0.74
C GLU A 182 1.49 -16.47 -0.10
N GLY A 183 1.80 -15.76 0.99
CA GLY A 183 0.84 -14.88 1.65
C GLY A 183 0.33 -13.75 0.75
N ALA A 184 1.18 -13.19 -0.12
CA ALA A 184 0.79 -12.18 -1.08
C ALA A 184 -0.20 -12.73 -2.13
N VAL A 185 0.04 -13.95 -2.64
CA VAL A 185 -0.90 -14.63 -3.56
C VAL A 185 -2.25 -14.87 -2.89
N GLU A 186 -2.26 -15.32 -1.63
CA GLU A 186 -3.50 -15.55 -0.88
C GLU A 186 -4.26 -14.24 -0.63
N LEU A 187 -3.54 -13.17 -0.26
CA LEU A 187 -4.13 -11.84 -0.05
C LEU A 187 -4.75 -11.31 -1.35
N CYS A 188 -4.04 -11.39 -2.48
CA CYS A 188 -4.59 -11.00 -3.79
C CYS A 188 -5.85 -11.80 -4.14
N ARG A 189 -5.87 -13.11 -3.85
CA ARG A 189 -7.06 -13.96 -4.07
C ARG A 189 -8.23 -13.54 -3.19
N ALA A 190 -7.98 -13.23 -1.90
CA ALA A 190 -8.99 -12.75 -0.98
C ALA A 190 -9.62 -11.44 -1.46
N VAL A 191 -8.79 -10.45 -1.83
CA VAL A 191 -9.24 -9.17 -2.39
C VAL A 191 -10.03 -9.41 -3.69
N SER A 192 -9.47 -10.18 -4.63
CA SER A 192 -10.13 -10.46 -5.92
C SER A 192 -11.52 -11.08 -5.75
N ARG A 193 -11.66 -12.01 -4.80
CA ARG A 193 -12.95 -12.63 -4.50
C ARG A 193 -13.92 -11.59 -3.94
N ALA A 194 -13.50 -10.85 -2.91
CA ALA A 194 -14.35 -9.88 -2.24
C ALA A 194 -14.86 -8.79 -3.19
N VAL A 195 -13.96 -8.15 -3.98
CA VAL A 195 -14.36 -7.07 -4.87
C VAL A 195 -15.29 -7.54 -5.99
N ARG A 196 -15.15 -8.80 -6.44
CA ARG A 196 -16.04 -9.40 -7.46
C ARG A 196 -17.40 -9.78 -6.90
N GLU A 197 -17.43 -10.37 -5.70
CA GLU A 197 -18.67 -10.79 -5.03
C GLU A 197 -19.50 -9.58 -4.59
N ASP A 198 -18.83 -8.56 -4.05
CA ASP A 198 -19.49 -7.37 -3.51
C ASP A 198 -19.70 -6.25 -4.56
N GLY A 199 -19.13 -6.40 -5.78
CA GLY A 199 -19.18 -5.37 -6.82
C GLY A 199 -18.40 -4.09 -6.47
N THR A 200 -17.47 -4.16 -5.52
CA THR A 200 -16.69 -3.02 -5.00
C THR A 200 -15.71 -2.49 -6.04
N THR A 201 -15.63 -1.16 -6.19
CA THR A 201 -14.58 -0.51 -6.97
C THR A 201 -13.25 -0.64 -6.26
N LEU A 202 -12.19 -0.99 -6.99
CA LEU A 202 -10.84 -1.17 -6.43
C LEU A 202 -9.85 -0.22 -7.08
N VAL A 203 -9.07 0.48 -6.26
CA VAL A 203 -7.84 1.14 -6.70
C VAL A 203 -6.69 0.62 -5.83
N VAL A 204 -5.73 -0.03 -6.46
CA VAL A 204 -4.58 -0.60 -5.77
C VAL A 204 -3.27 -0.01 -6.31
N VAL A 205 -2.40 0.41 -5.40
CA VAL A 205 -1.00 0.77 -5.68
C VAL A 205 -0.15 -0.44 -5.35
N GLU A 206 0.67 -0.90 -6.28
CA GLU A 206 1.54 -2.06 -6.07
C GLU A 206 2.74 -2.10 -7.01
N HIS A 207 3.81 -2.74 -6.54
CA HIS A 207 5.02 -2.98 -7.34
C HIS A 207 5.09 -4.41 -7.89
N ARG A 208 4.34 -5.35 -7.30
CA ARG A 208 4.25 -6.75 -7.75
C ARG A 208 3.16 -6.93 -8.80
N VAL A 209 3.33 -6.25 -9.95
CA VAL A 209 2.33 -6.18 -11.03
C VAL A 209 1.78 -7.55 -11.43
N ALA A 210 2.64 -8.58 -11.51
CA ALA A 210 2.25 -9.94 -11.90
C ALA A 210 1.19 -10.59 -10.99
N LEU A 211 1.11 -10.18 -9.71
CA LEU A 211 0.09 -10.69 -8.79
C LEU A 211 -1.26 -10.01 -9.00
N TRP A 212 -1.26 -8.77 -9.45
CA TRP A 212 -2.46 -7.96 -9.58
C TRP A 212 -3.02 -7.91 -11.00
N GLU A 213 -2.21 -8.19 -12.05
CA GLU A 213 -2.68 -8.26 -13.44
C GLU A 213 -3.96 -9.11 -13.62
N PRO A 214 -4.10 -10.30 -12.99
CA PRO A 214 -5.32 -11.10 -13.13
C PRO A 214 -6.53 -10.53 -12.37
N VAL A 215 -6.32 -9.59 -11.47
CA VAL A 215 -7.36 -8.99 -10.61
C VAL A 215 -7.95 -7.75 -11.23
N VAL A 216 -7.08 -6.91 -11.84
CA VAL A 216 -7.43 -5.59 -12.37
C VAL A 216 -7.76 -5.66 -13.87
N GLU A 217 -8.50 -4.70 -14.36
CA GLU A 217 -8.90 -4.57 -15.77
C GLU A 217 -8.37 -3.31 -16.44
N ARG A 218 -7.87 -2.36 -15.63
CA ARG A 218 -7.31 -1.09 -16.09
C ARG A 218 -6.06 -0.73 -15.31
N VAL A 219 -5.13 -0.06 -15.97
CA VAL A 219 -3.91 0.47 -15.39
C VAL A 219 -3.85 1.97 -15.64
N ILE A 220 -3.57 2.75 -14.60
CA ILE A 220 -3.23 4.16 -14.68
C ILE A 220 -1.79 4.30 -14.25
N VAL A 221 -0.96 4.97 -15.06
CA VAL A 221 0.46 5.20 -14.77
C VAL A 221 0.68 6.69 -14.59
N LEU A 222 1.18 7.07 -13.41
CA LEU A 222 1.63 8.43 -13.15
C LEU A 222 3.10 8.61 -13.57
N ASP A 223 3.43 9.80 -14.07
CA ASP A 223 4.80 10.22 -14.31
C ASP A 223 5.48 10.76 -13.03
N ASP A 224 6.70 11.24 -13.14
CA ASP A 224 7.50 11.83 -12.05
C ASP A 224 7.00 13.22 -11.60
N HIS A 225 6.07 13.81 -12.35
CA HIS A 225 5.43 15.10 -12.04
C HIS A 225 4.03 14.93 -11.41
N GLY A 226 3.57 13.69 -11.22
CA GLY A 226 2.26 13.40 -10.64
C GLY A 226 1.10 13.63 -11.61
N SER A 227 1.36 13.53 -12.91
CA SER A 227 0.34 13.58 -13.97
C SER A 227 0.11 12.18 -14.56
N VAL A 228 -1.03 11.95 -15.22
CA VAL A 228 -1.32 10.70 -15.90
C VAL A 228 -0.51 10.61 -17.20
N ALA A 229 0.42 9.64 -17.26
CA ALA A 229 1.18 9.34 -18.46
C ALA A 229 0.49 8.30 -19.36
N PHE A 230 -0.12 7.29 -18.78
CA PHE A 230 -0.86 6.24 -19.48
C PHE A 230 -2.12 5.87 -18.71
N ASP A 231 -3.18 5.55 -19.43
CA ASP A 231 -4.45 5.12 -18.87
C ASP A 231 -5.20 4.24 -19.88
N GLY A 232 -5.55 3.02 -19.49
CA GLY A 232 -6.27 2.10 -20.37
C GLY A 232 -6.30 0.65 -19.88
N PRO A 233 -6.72 -0.29 -20.75
CA PRO A 233 -6.81 -1.71 -20.44
C PRO A 233 -5.46 -2.28 -19.97
N THR A 234 -5.51 -3.18 -18.98
CA THR A 234 -4.31 -3.66 -18.26
C THR A 234 -3.17 -4.08 -19.19
N ARG A 235 -3.40 -4.97 -20.14
CA ARG A 235 -2.33 -5.53 -20.97
C ARG A 235 -1.76 -4.53 -21.97
N GLU A 236 -2.61 -3.73 -22.58
CA GLU A 236 -2.22 -2.71 -23.55
C GLU A 236 -1.37 -1.64 -22.85
N THR A 237 -1.86 -1.12 -21.74
CA THR A 237 -1.18 -0.08 -20.98
C THR A 237 0.16 -0.55 -20.40
N LEU A 238 0.24 -1.79 -19.87
CA LEU A 238 1.49 -2.35 -19.41
C LEU A 238 2.51 -2.55 -20.54
N HIS A 239 2.03 -2.83 -21.77
CA HIS A 239 2.89 -2.91 -22.94
C HIS A 239 3.41 -1.54 -23.35
N ASP A 240 2.55 -0.56 -23.47
CA ASP A 240 2.88 0.79 -23.94
C ASP A 240 3.73 1.58 -22.93
N ALA A 241 3.43 1.43 -21.64
CA ALA A 241 4.19 2.04 -20.56
C ALA A 241 5.48 1.30 -20.19
N ARG A 242 5.82 0.21 -20.90
CA ARG A 242 6.95 -0.69 -20.55
C ARG A 242 8.26 0.04 -20.33
N GLU A 243 8.66 0.90 -21.26
CA GLU A 243 9.93 1.63 -21.17
C GLU A 243 9.96 2.57 -19.97
N LEU A 244 8.86 3.26 -19.72
CA LEU A 244 8.70 4.14 -18.55
C LEU A 244 8.79 3.33 -17.24
N LEU A 245 8.03 2.25 -17.13
CA LEU A 245 8.00 1.39 -15.95
C LEU A 245 9.35 0.73 -15.69
N GLN A 246 10.07 0.33 -16.73
CA GLN A 246 11.45 -0.17 -16.62
C GLN A 246 12.41 0.87 -16.06
N ALA A 247 12.38 2.09 -16.60
CA ALA A 247 13.24 3.17 -16.13
C ALA A 247 12.98 3.47 -14.63
N GLN A 248 11.75 3.21 -14.17
CA GLN A 248 11.32 3.38 -12.79
C GLN A 248 11.56 2.15 -11.89
N GLY A 249 12.13 1.06 -12.43
CA GLY A 249 12.41 -0.16 -11.69
C GLY A 249 11.18 -1.06 -11.41
N THR A 250 10.05 -0.81 -12.06
CA THR A 250 8.84 -1.62 -11.91
C THR A 250 8.92 -2.87 -12.80
N TRP A 251 8.71 -4.06 -12.21
CA TRP A 251 8.64 -5.31 -12.94
C TRP A 251 7.25 -5.50 -13.56
N VAL A 252 7.23 -5.65 -14.90
CA VAL A 252 6.00 -5.91 -15.68
C VAL A 252 6.02 -7.37 -16.15
N PRO A 253 4.88 -8.10 -16.11
CA PRO A 253 4.77 -9.45 -16.68
C PRO A 253 5.25 -9.50 -18.13
N ASP A 254 5.84 -10.64 -18.54
CA ASP A 254 6.39 -10.89 -19.88
C ASP A 254 7.57 -9.98 -20.30
N TRP A 255 8.17 -9.29 -19.34
CA TRP A 255 9.37 -8.51 -19.62
C TRP A 255 10.65 -9.29 -19.36
N VAL A 256 11.44 -9.45 -20.42
CA VAL A 256 12.81 -9.97 -20.36
C VAL A 256 13.75 -8.78 -20.52
N PRO A 257 14.68 -8.51 -19.57
CA PRO A 257 15.66 -7.44 -19.72
C PRO A 257 16.51 -7.68 -20.96
N THR A 258 16.56 -6.72 -21.88
CA THR A 258 17.44 -6.77 -23.06
C THR A 258 18.89 -6.44 -22.71
N THR A 259 19.13 -5.86 -21.53
CA THR A 259 20.47 -5.56 -21.01
C THR A 259 20.64 -6.18 -19.63
N ARG A 260 21.78 -6.83 -19.42
CA ARG A 260 22.16 -7.30 -18.09
C ARG A 260 22.21 -6.09 -17.15
N PRO A 261 21.54 -6.09 -16.00
CA PRO A 261 21.62 -4.97 -15.06
C PRO A 261 23.10 -4.71 -14.74
N PRO A 262 23.55 -3.45 -14.62
CA PRO A 262 24.93 -3.17 -14.27
C PRO A 262 25.24 -3.87 -12.95
N ALA A 263 26.30 -4.69 -12.97
CA ALA A 263 26.76 -5.36 -11.76
C ALA A 263 26.95 -4.29 -10.68
N HIS A 264 26.31 -4.46 -9.53
CA HIS A 264 26.49 -3.59 -8.39
C HIS A 264 27.98 -3.46 -8.10
N ARG A 265 28.61 -2.36 -8.51
CA ARG A 265 29.94 -1.96 -8.06
C ARG A 265 29.81 -1.46 -6.60
N GLY A 266 29.77 -2.41 -5.71
CA GLY A 266 29.67 -2.04 -4.30
C GLY A 266 29.89 -3.24 -3.41
N ALA A 267 31.12 -3.70 -3.28
CA ALA A 267 31.68 -4.37 -2.09
C ALA A 267 33.02 -5.09 -2.39
N ALA A 268 33.91 -4.48 -3.18
CA ALA A 268 35.25 -5.04 -3.36
C ALA A 268 36.30 -3.93 -3.51
N GLN A 269 36.34 -3.00 -2.58
CA GLN A 269 37.49 -2.14 -2.36
C GLN A 269 37.51 -1.62 -0.91
N ALA A 270 37.54 -2.57 0.04
CA ALA A 270 37.99 -2.29 1.38
C ALA A 270 38.80 -3.53 1.84
N GLY A 271 40.09 -3.56 1.48
CA GLY A 271 40.91 -4.67 1.93
C GLY A 271 42.16 -4.93 1.09
N ALA A 272 42.87 -3.87 0.68
CA ALA A 272 44.25 -4.00 0.24
C ALA A 272 45.06 -2.89 0.91
N VAL A 273 45.28 -3.02 2.20
CA VAL A 273 46.38 -2.31 2.87
C VAL A 273 47.65 -3.08 2.50
N ALA A 274 48.48 -2.43 1.70
CA ALA A 274 49.79 -2.92 1.28
C ALA A 274 50.64 -3.30 2.50
N ALA A 275 51.09 -4.54 2.55
CA ALA A 275 52.15 -4.95 3.42
C ALA A 275 53.44 -4.31 2.92
N GLY A 276 53.97 -3.33 3.65
CA GLY A 276 55.28 -2.80 3.47
C GLY A 276 56.35 -3.76 4.06
N PRO A 277 57.62 -3.72 3.59
CA PRO A 277 58.59 -4.74 3.85
C PRO A 277 59.07 -4.75 5.29
N ALA A 278 59.29 -5.96 5.80
CA ALA A 278 59.89 -6.26 7.09
C ALA A 278 61.27 -5.57 7.24
N ARG A 279 61.45 -4.84 8.33
CA ARG A 279 62.75 -4.48 8.84
C ARG A 279 63.15 -5.48 9.96
N GLU A 280 64.22 -6.20 9.67
CA GLU A 280 64.93 -7.01 10.65
C GLU A 280 65.57 -6.16 11.76
N GLY A 281 65.56 -6.72 12.96
CA GLY A 281 66.59 -6.53 13.97
C GLY A 281 66.35 -5.47 15.03
N GLU A 282 65.95 -5.90 16.22
CA GLU A 282 66.72 -5.71 17.41
C GLU A 282 66.08 -6.43 18.59
N ARG A 283 66.92 -7.23 19.29
CA ARG A 283 66.58 -8.03 20.46
C ARG A 283 66.68 -7.19 21.75
N PRO A 284 66.16 -7.70 22.88
CA PRO A 284 65.75 -6.95 24.04
C PRO A 284 66.82 -6.84 25.11
N ARG A 285 66.72 -5.81 25.96
CA ARG A 285 67.25 -5.78 27.36
C ARG A 285 66.11 -5.19 28.17
N GLY A 286 65.53 -5.91 29.09
CA GLY A 286 66.13 -6.29 30.37
C GLY A 286 65.42 -5.48 31.47
N ALA A 287 64.62 -6.17 32.28
CA ALA A 287 64.33 -6.02 33.68
C ALA A 287 64.26 -4.59 34.26
N ASP A 288 63.23 -4.25 34.99
CA ASP A 288 63.18 -4.54 36.44
C ASP A 288 61.95 -3.85 37.09
N THR A 289 61.30 -4.62 37.89
CA THR A 289 60.75 -4.35 39.22
C THR A 289 59.98 -3.05 39.54
N ALA A 290 58.85 -3.33 40.11
CA ALA A 290 58.39 -2.92 41.45
C ALA A 290 57.18 -2.01 41.54
N ARG A 291 56.10 -2.61 42.02
CA ARG A 291 55.41 -2.39 43.30
C ARG A 291 54.63 -1.10 43.53
N SER A 292 53.44 -1.45 43.98
CA SER A 292 52.62 -0.73 45.01
C SER A 292 51.88 0.50 44.52
N GLY A 293 50.69 0.71 44.86
CA GLY A 293 49.70 0.31 45.82
C GLY A 293 48.66 1.38 45.92
N GLN A 294 47.48 0.94 46.26
CA GLN A 294 46.47 1.66 47.04
C GLN A 294 46.23 3.16 46.72
N ASP A 295 45.08 3.54 46.23
CA ASP A 295 43.85 3.82 47.01
C ASP A 295 42.65 3.78 46.09
#